data_b02dd05753ac8fe5901c1abcc353a6d9
#
_entry.id   b02dd05753ac8fe5901c1abcc353a6d9
#
_cell.length_a   1.000
_cell.length_b   1.000
_cell.length_c   1.000
_cell.angle_alpha   90.00
_cell.angle_beta   90.00
_cell.angle_gamma   90.00
#
_symmetry.space_group_name_H-M   'P 1'
#
loop_
_entity.id
_entity.type
_entity.pdbx_description
1 polymer ?
#
loop_
_entity_poly.entity_id
_entity_poly.type
_entity_poly.pdbx_seq_one_letter_code
_entity_poly.pdbx_strand_id
1 'polypeptide(L)'
;MMAKRLLNHPQGLSSYTARLAAYGDHLVPPVCLLCYSAPDIGHGLCSHCQSALPINRNPCPVCALPHHGPLPCRRCRENPPPYRAIVAPFVYAKPMSQLIRHLKFQHRLELIRPLAELWLEALSPMADLPMRLIPVPMDRRSLRERGFNPAVEIARVIGRNLNIASDVKRVVKVRRTPPQSTLSAKQRTRIRSGVFQSIAPTTEGLIAVVDDVVTSTETARAVADCLCTDNNASVVVWAIARAAVPHDVRR
;
A
#
# COMPACT_ATOMS: atom_id res chain seq x y z
N MET A 1 -46.28 2.65 25.63
CA MET A 1 -46.10 4.11 25.61
C MET A 1 -44.64 4.36 25.26
N MET A 2 -44.35 4.55 24.03
CA MET A 2 -44.05 5.78 23.28
C MET A 2 -43.00 6.67 23.92
N ALA A 3 -41.79 6.72 23.34
CA ALA A 3 -41.15 7.95 22.95
C ALA A 3 -40.00 7.71 21.98
N LYS A 4 -40.25 7.95 20.71
CA LYS A 4 -39.27 8.24 19.66
C LYS A 4 -38.49 9.50 20.03
N ARG A 5 -37.17 9.50 19.92
CA ARG A 5 -36.39 10.73 19.69
C ARG A 5 -35.47 10.55 18.51
N LEU A 6 -35.79 11.29 17.47
CA LEU A 6 -35.07 11.58 16.25
C LEU A 6 -33.70 12.16 16.59
N LEU A 7 -32.65 11.53 16.12
CA LEU A 7 -31.32 12.13 16.04
C LEU A 7 -31.23 12.92 14.74
N ASN A 8 -31.12 14.23 14.89
CA ASN A 8 -30.85 15.20 13.82
C ASN A 8 -29.46 14.89 13.22
N HIS A 9 -29.43 14.53 11.95
CA HIS A 9 -28.21 14.54 11.14
C HIS A 9 -27.92 15.99 10.71
N PRO A 10 -26.66 16.45 10.81
CA PRO A 10 -26.24 17.69 10.18
C PRO A 10 -26.02 17.47 8.68
N GLN A 11 -27.07 17.59 7.88
CA GLN A 11 -27.03 17.48 6.42
C GLN A 11 -26.64 18.80 5.72
N GLY A 12 -25.94 19.71 6.38
CA GLY A 12 -25.67 21.06 5.85
C GLY A 12 -24.32 21.28 5.16
N LEU A 13 -23.27 20.59 5.55
CA LEU A 13 -21.90 20.90 5.07
C LEU A 13 -21.39 19.98 3.94
N SER A 14 -21.92 18.75 3.87
CA SER A 14 -21.54 17.79 2.81
C SER A 14 -22.05 18.19 1.42
N SER A 15 -23.19 18.85 1.34
CA SER A 15 -23.78 19.26 0.05
C SER A 15 -23.12 20.50 -0.57
N TYR A 16 -22.57 21.40 0.24
CA TYR A 16 -21.87 22.60 -0.25
C TYR A 16 -20.47 22.24 -0.79
N THR A 17 -19.72 21.38 -0.09
CA THR A 17 -18.41 20.93 -0.56
C THR A 17 -18.50 20.05 -1.81
N ALA A 18 -19.54 19.20 -1.90
CA ALA A 18 -19.80 18.41 -3.11
C ALA A 18 -20.24 19.31 -4.30
N ARG A 19 -21.02 20.37 -4.04
CA ARG A 19 -21.42 21.33 -5.08
C ARG A 19 -20.26 22.21 -5.54
N LEU A 20 -19.38 22.67 -4.65
CA LEU A 20 -18.18 23.42 -5.02
C LEU A 20 -17.18 22.57 -5.80
N ALA A 21 -17.03 21.29 -5.46
CA ALA A 21 -16.25 20.35 -6.27
C ALA A 21 -16.85 20.18 -7.67
N ALA A 22 -18.15 20.01 -7.79
CA ALA A 22 -18.84 19.90 -9.08
C ALA A 22 -18.72 21.16 -9.94
N TYR A 23 -18.69 22.36 -9.35
CA TYR A 23 -18.48 23.62 -10.10
C TYR A 23 -17.02 23.78 -10.54
N GLY A 24 -16.04 23.29 -9.79
CA GLY A 24 -14.62 23.29 -10.18
C GLY A 24 -14.32 22.36 -11.36
N ASP A 25 -14.98 21.21 -11.41
CA ASP A 25 -14.81 20.22 -12.49
C ASP A 25 -15.33 20.70 -13.86
N HIS A 26 -16.21 21.74 -13.88
CA HIS A 26 -16.69 22.31 -15.16
C HIS A 26 -15.79 23.41 -15.75
N LEU A 27 -14.85 23.96 -14.97
CA LEU A 27 -13.95 25.04 -15.43
C LEU A 27 -12.64 24.51 -16.04
N VAL A 28 -12.20 23.31 -15.62
CA VAL A 28 -11.03 22.64 -16.19
C VAL A 28 -11.42 21.17 -16.41
N PRO A 29 -11.50 20.71 -17.66
CA PRO A 29 -11.83 19.30 -17.91
C PRO A 29 -10.77 18.39 -17.27
N PRO A 30 -11.18 17.27 -16.67
CA PRO A 30 -10.24 16.33 -16.10
C PRO A 30 -9.30 15.81 -17.20
N VAL A 31 -8.00 15.80 -16.91
CA VAL A 31 -6.98 15.26 -17.81
C VAL A 31 -6.32 14.04 -17.20
N CYS A 32 -5.92 13.11 -18.04
CA CYS A 32 -5.21 11.91 -17.60
C CYS A 32 -3.89 12.29 -16.91
N LEU A 33 -3.69 11.82 -15.69
CA LEU A 33 -2.51 12.12 -14.87
C LEU A 33 -1.21 11.47 -15.42
N LEU A 34 -1.32 10.64 -16.45
CA LEU A 34 -0.17 9.98 -17.10
C LEU A 34 0.14 10.54 -18.47
N CYS A 35 -0.85 10.64 -19.39
CA CYS A 35 -0.63 11.09 -20.77
C CYS A 35 -1.18 12.49 -21.07
N TYR A 36 -1.86 13.12 -20.11
CA TYR A 36 -2.45 14.46 -20.20
C TYR A 36 -3.56 14.62 -21.25
N SER A 37 -4.06 13.54 -21.84
CA SER A 37 -5.25 13.56 -22.70
C SER A 37 -6.53 13.62 -21.88
N ALA A 38 -7.64 14.09 -22.49
CA ALA A 38 -8.90 14.37 -21.80
C ALA A 38 -10.02 13.31 -21.93
N PRO A 39 -9.95 12.26 -22.80
CA PRO A 39 -11.08 11.36 -22.99
C PRO A 39 -11.21 10.34 -21.85
N ASP A 40 -12.46 10.02 -21.48
CA ASP A 40 -12.86 8.89 -20.63
C ASP A 40 -12.00 8.71 -19.37
N ILE A 41 -11.94 9.75 -18.53
CA ILE A 41 -11.11 9.73 -17.33
C ILE A 41 -11.83 8.97 -16.20
N GLY A 42 -11.32 7.77 -15.87
CA GLY A 42 -11.66 7.01 -14.66
C GLY A 42 -10.46 6.94 -13.71
N HIS A 43 -10.67 7.13 -12.41
CA HIS A 43 -9.58 7.13 -11.40
C HIS A 43 -8.37 8.00 -11.80
N GLY A 44 -8.61 9.16 -12.41
CA GLY A 44 -7.56 10.08 -12.85
C GLY A 44 -6.72 9.61 -14.04
N LEU A 45 -7.05 8.49 -14.68
CA LEU A 45 -6.41 7.97 -15.89
C LEU A 45 -7.44 7.77 -17.00
N CYS A 46 -7.04 7.98 -18.27
CA CYS A 46 -7.87 7.60 -19.39
C CYS A 46 -7.92 6.07 -19.57
N SER A 47 -8.94 5.55 -20.25
CA SER A 47 -9.14 4.12 -20.52
C SER A 47 -7.91 3.45 -21.15
N HIS A 48 -7.23 4.13 -22.08
CA HIS A 48 -5.99 3.64 -22.69
C HIS A 48 -4.86 3.47 -21.65
N CYS A 49 -4.64 4.45 -20.78
CA CYS A 49 -3.61 4.38 -19.75
C CYS A 49 -3.96 3.33 -18.67
N GLN A 50 -5.23 3.17 -18.32
CA GLN A 50 -5.67 2.11 -17.41
C GLN A 50 -5.42 0.72 -17.98
N SER A 51 -5.79 0.49 -19.25
CA SER A 51 -5.58 -0.81 -19.92
C SER A 51 -4.10 -1.17 -20.08
N ALA A 52 -3.20 -0.18 -20.11
CA ALA A 52 -1.76 -0.37 -20.18
C ALA A 52 -1.11 -0.67 -18.83
N LEU A 53 -1.86 -0.64 -17.71
CA LEU A 53 -1.29 -0.93 -16.40
C LEU A 53 -0.81 -2.38 -16.31
N PRO A 54 0.40 -2.61 -15.76
CA PRO A 54 1.01 -3.94 -15.67
C PRO A 54 0.38 -4.77 -14.55
N ILE A 55 -0.76 -5.39 -14.81
CA ILE A 55 -1.47 -6.23 -13.85
C ILE A 55 -0.60 -7.45 -13.50
N ASN A 56 -0.50 -7.75 -12.22
CA ASN A 56 0.18 -8.93 -11.69
C ASN A 56 -0.74 -10.16 -11.76
N ARG A 57 -0.81 -10.80 -12.93
CA ARG A 57 -1.79 -11.85 -13.24
C ARG A 57 -1.53 -13.17 -12.50
N ASN A 58 -0.26 -13.50 -12.30
CA ASN A 58 0.16 -14.76 -11.68
C ASN A 58 1.13 -14.46 -10.52
N PRO A 59 0.65 -13.89 -9.41
CA PRO A 59 1.50 -13.62 -8.26
C PRO A 59 1.79 -14.90 -7.48
N CYS A 60 3.01 -15.03 -6.93
CA CYS A 60 3.28 -15.99 -5.87
C CYS A 60 2.28 -15.73 -4.71
N PRO A 61 1.56 -16.77 -4.22
CA PRO A 61 0.50 -16.57 -3.20
C PRO A 61 1.03 -16.03 -1.86
N VAL A 62 2.34 -16.06 -1.65
CA VAL A 62 2.96 -15.56 -0.42
C VAL A 62 3.61 -14.19 -0.60
N CYS A 63 4.45 -13.98 -1.63
CA CYS A 63 5.24 -12.74 -1.75
C CYS A 63 4.87 -11.87 -2.94
N ALA A 64 3.79 -12.21 -3.66
CA ALA A 64 3.30 -11.53 -4.86
C ALA A 64 4.34 -11.32 -5.98
N LEU A 65 5.50 -12.01 -5.94
CA LEU A 65 6.42 -11.99 -7.07
C LEU A 65 5.73 -12.62 -8.29
N PRO A 66 5.80 -12.01 -9.49
CA PRO A 66 5.34 -12.67 -10.70
C PRO A 66 5.94 -14.07 -10.82
N HIS A 67 5.10 -15.10 -10.93
CA HIS A 67 5.51 -16.48 -10.78
C HIS A 67 4.65 -17.39 -11.67
N HIS A 68 5.21 -18.52 -12.11
CA HIS A 68 4.49 -19.53 -12.87
C HIS A 68 4.10 -20.70 -11.97
N GLY A 69 2.81 -20.81 -11.65
CA GLY A 69 2.23 -21.92 -10.91
C GLY A 69 1.49 -21.51 -9.62
N PRO A 70 0.68 -22.43 -9.06
CA PRO A 70 -0.19 -22.14 -7.92
C PRO A 70 0.53 -22.21 -6.56
N LEU A 71 1.70 -22.84 -6.50
CA LEU A 71 2.48 -23.02 -5.27
C LEU A 71 3.33 -21.78 -4.94
N PRO A 72 3.69 -21.55 -3.68
CA PRO A 72 4.66 -20.53 -3.33
C PRO A 72 5.98 -20.68 -4.10
N CYS A 73 6.60 -19.56 -4.50
CA CYS A 73 7.88 -19.57 -5.19
C CYS A 73 8.96 -20.23 -4.31
N ARG A 74 10.07 -20.69 -4.93
CA ARG A 74 11.16 -21.39 -4.24
C ARG A 74 11.63 -20.63 -2.99
N ARG A 75 11.85 -19.32 -3.10
CA ARG A 75 12.29 -18.49 -1.98
C ARG A 75 11.32 -18.51 -0.79
N CYS A 76 10.01 -18.50 -1.03
CA CYS A 76 9.01 -18.55 0.04
C CYS A 76 8.91 -19.94 0.68
N ARG A 77 9.16 -21.01 -0.08
CA ARG A 77 9.19 -22.36 0.48
C ARG A 77 10.44 -22.61 1.34
N GLU A 78 11.61 -22.15 0.88
CA GLU A 78 12.89 -22.32 1.59
C GLU A 78 13.01 -21.39 2.82
N ASN A 79 12.39 -20.21 2.77
CA ASN A 79 12.45 -19.23 3.86
C ASN A 79 11.07 -18.55 4.02
N PRO A 80 10.12 -19.21 4.69
CA PRO A 80 8.79 -18.67 4.92
C PRO A 80 8.84 -17.31 5.61
N PRO A 81 8.02 -16.33 5.16
CA PRO A 81 7.94 -15.03 5.81
C PRO A 81 7.04 -15.07 7.06
N PRO A 82 7.18 -14.08 7.96
CA PRO A 82 6.32 -13.94 9.14
C PRO A 82 4.93 -13.36 8.82
N TYR A 83 4.64 -13.04 7.57
CA TYR A 83 3.32 -12.58 7.11
C TYR A 83 2.64 -13.69 6.29
N ARG A 84 1.31 -13.68 6.24
CA ARG A 84 0.49 -14.64 5.47
C ARG A 84 0.68 -14.48 3.96
N ALA A 85 0.54 -13.25 3.48
CA ALA A 85 0.61 -12.94 2.05
C ALA A 85 0.94 -11.47 1.81
N ILE A 86 1.47 -11.19 0.62
CA ILE A 86 1.53 -9.85 0.03
C ILE A 86 0.45 -9.77 -1.05
N VAL A 87 -0.38 -8.74 -0.99
CA VAL A 87 -1.35 -8.37 -2.03
C VAL A 87 -0.79 -7.17 -2.78
N ALA A 88 -0.38 -7.39 -4.02
CA ALA A 88 0.17 -6.36 -4.91
C ALA A 88 -0.35 -6.62 -6.33
N PRO A 89 -1.47 -5.99 -6.71
CA PRO A 89 -2.16 -6.28 -7.97
C PRO A 89 -1.40 -5.81 -9.20
N PHE A 90 -0.39 -4.94 -9.05
CA PHE A 90 0.40 -4.47 -10.17
C PHE A 90 1.86 -4.90 -10.06
N VAL A 91 2.51 -5.09 -11.20
CA VAL A 91 3.97 -5.22 -11.31
C VAL A 91 4.57 -3.80 -11.32
N TYR A 92 5.70 -3.60 -10.65
CA TYR A 92 6.43 -2.33 -10.68
C TYR A 92 7.19 -2.15 -11.99
N ALA A 93 6.44 -2.01 -13.08
CA ALA A 93 6.91 -1.76 -14.44
C ALA A 93 6.18 -0.55 -15.01
N LYS A 94 6.62 -0.01 -16.14
CA LYS A 94 5.89 1.09 -16.82
C LYS A 94 4.50 0.60 -17.26
N PRO A 95 3.47 1.45 -17.15
CA PRO A 95 3.47 2.84 -16.66
C PRO A 95 3.32 2.98 -15.14
N MET A 96 2.96 1.94 -14.37
CA MET A 96 2.77 2.00 -12.92
C MET A 96 4.00 2.56 -12.18
N SER A 97 5.20 2.16 -12.59
CA SER A 97 6.45 2.67 -12.00
C SER A 97 6.65 4.18 -12.22
N GLN A 98 6.13 4.73 -13.33
CA GLN A 98 6.18 6.18 -13.60
C GLN A 98 5.24 6.92 -12.62
N LEU A 99 3.98 6.46 -12.47
CA LEU A 99 3.03 7.05 -11.53
C LEU A 99 3.58 7.09 -10.11
N ILE A 100 4.12 5.96 -9.62
CA ILE A 100 4.69 5.89 -8.28
C ILE A 100 5.94 6.78 -8.14
N ARG A 101 6.76 6.91 -9.17
CA ARG A 101 7.92 7.82 -9.17
C ARG A 101 7.49 9.29 -9.17
N HIS A 102 6.47 9.65 -9.94
CA HIS A 102 5.91 11.01 -9.94
C HIS A 102 5.37 11.34 -8.54
N LEU A 103 4.64 10.44 -7.91
CA LEU A 103 4.22 10.61 -6.52
C LEU A 103 5.42 10.83 -5.58
N LYS A 104 6.43 9.94 -5.64
CA LYS A 104 7.55 9.95 -4.68
C LYS A 104 8.54 11.10 -4.84
N PHE A 105 8.83 11.49 -6.08
CA PHE A 105 9.94 12.40 -6.40
C PHE A 105 9.51 13.73 -7.03
N GLN A 106 8.30 13.79 -7.58
CA GLN A 106 7.72 15.02 -8.11
C GLN A 106 6.59 15.56 -7.22
N HIS A 107 6.37 14.92 -6.06
CA HIS A 107 5.36 15.34 -5.06
C HIS A 107 3.94 15.46 -5.63
N ARG A 108 3.60 14.66 -6.65
CA ARG A 108 2.28 14.65 -7.28
C ARG A 108 1.26 13.93 -6.41
N LEU A 109 0.80 14.63 -5.34
CA LEU A 109 -0.11 14.08 -4.32
C LEU A 109 -1.47 13.70 -4.90
N GLU A 110 -1.88 14.31 -6.01
CA GLU A 110 -3.10 13.97 -6.75
C GLU A 110 -3.11 12.51 -7.25
N LEU A 111 -1.97 11.84 -7.30
CA LEU A 111 -1.86 10.42 -7.67
C LEU A 111 -2.24 9.46 -6.53
N ILE A 112 -2.32 9.93 -5.29
CA ILE A 112 -2.59 9.06 -4.13
C ILE A 112 -3.95 8.38 -4.26
N ARG A 113 -4.99 9.17 -4.51
CA ARG A 113 -6.36 8.66 -4.64
C ARG A 113 -6.50 7.70 -5.83
N PRO A 114 -6.10 8.06 -7.06
CA PRO A 114 -6.09 7.16 -8.20
C PRO A 114 -5.38 5.82 -7.94
N LEU A 115 -4.18 5.85 -7.37
CA LEU A 115 -3.43 4.63 -7.08
C LEU A 115 -4.13 3.73 -6.06
N ALA A 116 -4.74 4.31 -5.03
CA ALA A 116 -5.48 3.57 -4.03
C ALA A 116 -6.80 3.01 -4.59
N GLU A 117 -7.53 3.75 -5.42
CA GLU A 117 -8.77 3.30 -6.07
C GLU A 117 -8.50 2.18 -7.07
N LEU A 118 -7.47 2.30 -7.90
CA LEU A 118 -7.02 1.23 -8.82
C LEU A 118 -6.62 -0.04 -8.05
N TRP A 119 -5.99 0.11 -6.88
CA TRP A 119 -5.67 -1.02 -6.01
C TRP A 119 -6.94 -1.68 -5.48
N LEU A 120 -7.93 -0.89 -5.03
CA LEU A 120 -9.23 -1.38 -4.52
C LEU A 120 -10.01 -2.14 -5.60
N GLU A 121 -10.03 -1.64 -6.83
CA GLU A 121 -10.69 -2.31 -7.97
C GLU A 121 -10.01 -3.64 -8.33
N ALA A 122 -8.68 -3.67 -8.28
CA ALA A 122 -7.91 -4.86 -8.60
C ALA A 122 -7.90 -5.89 -7.45
N LEU A 123 -8.46 -5.52 -6.27
CA LEU A 123 -8.56 -6.41 -5.14
C LEU A 123 -9.66 -7.44 -5.39
N SER A 124 -9.28 -8.71 -5.50
CA SER A 124 -10.25 -9.79 -5.48
C SER A 124 -10.98 -9.82 -4.13
N PRO A 125 -12.25 -10.24 -4.07
CA PRO A 125 -12.96 -10.36 -2.81
C PRO A 125 -12.13 -11.15 -1.80
N MET A 126 -11.71 -10.48 -0.73
CA MET A 126 -11.00 -11.13 0.38
C MET A 126 -12.03 -11.74 1.32
N ALA A 127 -11.79 -12.97 1.75
CA ALA A 127 -12.65 -13.63 2.73
C ALA A 127 -12.64 -12.87 4.07
N ASP A 128 -11.46 -12.34 4.46
CA ASP A 128 -11.28 -11.63 5.71
C ASP A 128 -10.65 -10.25 5.47
N LEU A 129 -11.33 -9.20 5.89
CA LEU A 129 -10.75 -7.86 5.93
C LEU A 129 -9.92 -7.67 7.21
N PRO A 130 -8.78 -6.94 7.14
CA PRO A 130 -7.98 -6.64 8.32
C PRO A 130 -8.73 -5.68 9.25
N MET A 131 -8.53 -5.86 10.55
CA MET A 131 -9.11 -4.99 11.57
C MET A 131 -8.43 -3.61 11.60
N ARG A 132 -7.20 -3.52 11.08
CA ARG A 132 -6.39 -2.29 11.15
C ARG A 132 -5.37 -2.23 10.02
N LEU A 133 -5.13 -1.01 9.52
CA LEU A 133 -4.07 -0.71 8.56
C LEU A 133 -2.88 -0.09 9.30
N ILE A 134 -1.69 -0.63 9.08
CA ILE A 134 -0.44 -0.09 9.63
C ILE A 134 0.47 0.30 8.47
N PRO A 135 0.58 1.59 8.13
CA PRO A 135 1.48 2.01 7.07
C PRO A 135 2.94 1.84 7.48
N VAL A 136 3.77 1.39 6.55
CA VAL A 136 5.22 1.29 6.74
C VAL A 136 5.79 2.66 7.10
N PRO A 137 6.48 2.80 8.25
CA PRO A 137 7.01 4.09 8.65
C PRO A 137 8.24 4.47 7.82
N MET A 138 8.29 5.74 7.46
CA MET A 138 9.44 6.35 6.80
C MET A 138 10.40 6.93 7.83
N ASP A 139 11.71 6.94 7.54
CA ASP A 139 12.66 7.64 8.39
C ASP A 139 12.47 9.16 8.36
N ARG A 140 12.86 9.84 9.46
CA ARG A 140 12.62 11.28 9.67
C ARG A 140 13.26 12.16 8.60
N ARG A 141 14.40 11.75 8.03
CA ARG A 141 15.07 12.51 6.97
C ARG A 141 14.29 12.44 5.68
N SER A 142 13.96 11.23 5.23
CA SER A 142 13.17 11.02 4.02
C SER A 142 11.78 11.68 4.12
N LEU A 143 11.18 11.66 5.33
CA LEU A 143 9.91 12.35 5.56
C LEU A 143 10.05 13.88 5.45
N ARG A 144 11.13 14.47 5.97
CA ARG A 144 11.41 15.91 5.82
C ARG A 144 11.71 16.30 4.37
N GLU A 145 12.47 15.48 3.65
CA GLU A 145 12.83 15.72 2.25
C GLU A 145 11.61 15.61 1.32
N ARG A 146 10.71 14.67 1.60
CA ARG A 146 9.51 14.40 0.77
C ARG A 146 8.26 15.15 1.24
N GLY A 147 8.19 15.56 2.51
CA GLY A 147 7.04 16.23 3.10
C GLY A 147 5.88 15.30 3.49
N PHE A 148 5.82 14.08 2.97
CA PHE A 148 4.75 13.11 3.25
C PHE A 148 5.26 11.66 3.15
N ASN A 149 4.48 10.71 3.70
CA ASN A 149 4.71 9.27 3.57
C ASN A 149 3.66 8.66 2.62
N PRO A 150 4.02 8.18 1.43
CA PRO A 150 3.08 7.59 0.49
C PRO A 150 2.26 6.46 1.08
N ALA A 151 2.86 5.58 1.90
CA ALA A 151 2.17 4.47 2.55
C ALA A 151 1.07 4.96 3.50
N VAL A 152 1.30 6.07 4.22
CA VAL A 152 0.30 6.69 5.11
C VAL A 152 -0.87 7.22 4.30
N GLU A 153 -0.60 7.95 3.23
CA GLU A 153 -1.67 8.56 2.42
C GLU A 153 -2.50 7.50 1.69
N ILE A 154 -1.86 6.47 1.13
CA ILE A 154 -2.54 5.32 0.51
C ILE A 154 -3.40 4.59 1.56
N ALA A 155 -2.86 4.29 2.74
CA ALA A 155 -3.60 3.63 3.81
C ALA A 155 -4.83 4.44 4.25
N ARG A 156 -4.75 5.77 4.28
CA ARG A 156 -5.90 6.64 4.59
C ARG A 156 -7.01 6.53 3.55
N VAL A 157 -6.68 6.50 2.27
CA VAL A 157 -7.70 6.36 1.21
C VAL A 157 -8.33 4.98 1.26
N ILE A 158 -7.53 3.91 1.32
CA ILE A 158 -8.02 2.53 1.42
C ILE A 158 -8.88 2.36 2.68
N GLY A 159 -8.39 2.85 3.82
CA GLY A 159 -9.10 2.73 5.10
C GLY A 159 -10.46 3.41 5.11
N ARG A 160 -10.60 4.59 4.47
CA ARG A 160 -11.90 5.26 4.31
C ARG A 160 -12.86 4.45 3.44
N ASN A 161 -12.39 3.91 2.32
CA ASN A 161 -13.22 3.13 1.41
C ASN A 161 -13.69 1.80 2.02
N LEU A 162 -12.85 1.15 2.82
CA LEU A 162 -13.15 -0.14 3.46
C LEU A 162 -13.68 -0.01 4.90
N ASN A 163 -13.80 1.23 5.42
CA ASN A 163 -14.14 1.51 6.82
C ASN A 163 -13.18 0.83 7.83
N ILE A 164 -11.89 0.86 7.54
CA ILE A 164 -10.82 0.28 8.38
C ILE A 164 -9.95 1.39 8.95
N ALA A 165 -9.73 1.39 10.27
CA ALA A 165 -8.89 2.37 10.94
C ALA A 165 -7.40 2.21 10.56
N SER A 166 -6.72 3.35 10.33
CA SER A 166 -5.27 3.38 10.08
C SER A 166 -4.52 3.82 11.34
N ASP A 167 -3.58 2.98 11.79
CA ASP A 167 -2.72 3.26 12.95
C ASP A 167 -1.31 3.64 12.50
N VAL A 168 -1.11 4.92 12.24
CA VAL A 168 0.15 5.48 11.71
C VAL A 168 1.28 5.56 12.74
N LYS A 169 0.96 5.35 14.02
CA LYS A 169 1.94 5.45 15.11
C LYS A 169 2.37 4.08 15.65
N ARG A 170 1.69 3.00 15.26
CA ARG A 170 1.94 1.66 15.80
C ARG A 170 3.37 1.18 15.64
N VAL A 171 3.98 1.42 14.49
CA VAL A 171 5.35 1.02 14.18
C VAL A 171 6.20 2.25 13.92
N VAL A 172 7.39 2.28 14.50
CA VAL A 172 8.38 3.33 14.27
C VAL A 172 9.66 2.76 13.68
N LYS A 173 10.31 3.52 12.80
CA LYS A 173 11.64 3.18 12.27
C LYS A 173 12.71 3.76 13.18
N VAL A 174 13.43 2.90 13.91
CA VAL A 174 14.38 3.31 14.95
C VAL A 174 15.82 3.39 14.46
N ARG A 175 16.19 2.67 13.39
CA ARG A 175 17.53 2.67 12.82
C ARG A 175 17.54 2.89 11.31
N ARG A 176 18.60 3.55 10.81
CA ARG A 176 18.90 3.58 9.38
C ARG A 176 19.45 2.22 8.96
N THR A 177 18.93 1.64 7.92
CA THR A 177 19.52 0.47 7.27
C THR A 177 20.65 0.95 6.36
N PRO A 178 21.90 0.45 6.53
CA PRO A 178 22.95 0.69 5.53
C PRO A 178 22.56 0.14 4.16
N PRO A 179 23.14 0.63 3.05
CA PRO A 179 22.93 0.05 1.74
C PRO A 179 23.21 -1.45 1.77
N GLN A 180 22.27 -2.26 1.24
CA GLN A 180 22.28 -3.73 1.38
C GLN A 180 23.42 -4.44 0.62
N SER A 181 24.15 -3.72 -0.24
CA SER A 181 25.23 -4.28 -1.07
C SER A 181 26.46 -4.79 -0.29
N THR A 182 26.62 -4.40 0.99
CA THR A 182 27.82 -4.66 1.79
C THR A 182 27.65 -5.69 2.92
N LEU A 183 26.46 -6.32 3.06
CA LEU A 183 26.13 -7.13 4.24
C LEU A 183 26.00 -8.62 3.93
N SER A 184 26.58 -9.49 4.79
CA SER A 184 26.35 -10.94 4.76
C SER A 184 24.92 -11.32 5.19
N ALA A 185 24.45 -12.55 4.82
CA ALA A 185 23.10 -13.03 5.14
C ALA A 185 22.82 -13.01 6.66
N LYS A 186 23.78 -13.41 7.51
CA LYS A 186 23.66 -13.35 8.99
C LYS A 186 23.57 -11.92 9.52
N GLN A 187 24.31 -10.99 8.95
CA GLN A 187 24.25 -9.57 9.32
C GLN A 187 22.90 -8.95 8.92
N ARG A 188 22.33 -9.33 7.78
CA ARG A 188 20.99 -8.88 7.34
C ARG A 188 19.88 -9.31 8.30
N THR A 189 19.93 -10.54 8.83
CA THR A 189 18.95 -11.03 9.81
C THR A 189 19.07 -10.30 11.14
N ARG A 190 20.29 -10.02 11.61
CA ARG A 190 20.56 -9.33 12.87
C ARG A 190 20.20 -7.83 12.80
N ILE A 191 20.30 -7.20 11.63
CA ILE A 191 19.93 -5.81 11.40
C ILE A 191 18.41 -5.68 11.27
N ARG A 192 17.71 -6.68 10.71
CA ARG A 192 16.24 -6.70 10.61
C ARG A 192 15.56 -6.52 11.95
N SER A 193 15.97 -7.26 12.97
CA SER A 193 15.34 -7.25 14.32
C SER A 193 15.49 -5.95 15.10
N GLY A 194 16.06 -4.89 14.54
CA GLY A 194 16.23 -3.61 15.23
C GLY A 194 15.94 -2.37 14.39
N VAL A 195 15.40 -2.56 13.16
CA VAL A 195 15.08 -1.42 12.27
C VAL A 195 13.72 -0.82 12.59
N PHE A 196 12.75 -1.67 12.92
CA PHE A 196 11.39 -1.28 13.27
C PHE A 196 11.06 -1.74 14.69
N GLN A 197 10.24 -0.96 15.38
CA GLN A 197 9.75 -1.26 16.71
C GLN A 197 8.25 -0.98 16.79
N SER A 198 7.48 -1.93 17.33
CA SER A 198 6.10 -1.70 17.74
C SER A 198 6.11 -0.92 19.07
N ILE A 199 5.32 0.16 19.16
CA ILE A 199 5.23 1.00 20.36
C ILE A 199 4.10 0.60 21.30
N ALA A 200 3.31 -0.40 20.93
CA ALA A 200 2.26 -0.97 21.78
C ALA A 200 2.03 -2.43 21.39
N PRO A 201 1.48 -3.25 22.31
CA PRO A 201 1.11 -4.63 22.02
C PRO A 201 0.19 -4.70 20.79
N THR A 202 0.38 -5.72 19.99
CA THR A 202 -0.46 -5.94 18.82
C THR A 202 -1.76 -6.60 19.29
N THR A 203 -2.90 -6.06 18.87
CA THR A 203 -4.20 -6.67 19.12
C THR A 203 -4.33 -7.96 18.30
N GLU A 204 -5.08 -8.93 18.84
CA GLU A 204 -5.44 -10.15 18.10
C GLU A 204 -6.12 -9.84 16.77
N GLY A 205 -5.97 -10.74 15.79
CA GLY A 205 -6.65 -10.67 14.52
C GLY A 205 -5.77 -10.33 13.32
N LEU A 206 -6.41 -10.08 12.19
CA LEU A 206 -5.72 -9.78 10.92
C LEU A 206 -5.36 -8.30 10.84
N ILE A 207 -4.11 -8.02 10.54
CA ILE A 207 -3.56 -6.66 10.34
C ILE A 207 -3.00 -6.54 8.93
N ALA A 208 -3.28 -5.42 8.25
CA ALA A 208 -2.61 -5.11 6.99
C ALA A 208 -1.49 -4.08 7.20
N VAL A 209 -0.29 -4.47 6.86
CA VAL A 209 0.85 -3.55 6.68
C VAL A 209 0.74 -2.94 5.28
N VAL A 210 0.68 -1.61 5.18
CA VAL A 210 0.51 -0.91 3.90
C VAL A 210 1.82 -0.28 3.45
N ASP A 211 2.20 -0.54 2.19
CA ASP A 211 3.38 0.08 1.53
C ASP A 211 2.98 0.54 0.11
N ASP A 212 3.81 1.35 -0.53
CA ASP A 212 3.59 1.74 -1.92
C ASP A 212 4.17 0.70 -2.90
N VAL A 213 5.38 0.21 -2.66
CA VAL A 213 6.06 -0.80 -3.49
C VAL A 213 6.84 -1.80 -2.65
N VAL A 214 6.54 -3.07 -2.83
CA VAL A 214 7.38 -4.12 -2.27
C VAL A 214 8.47 -4.52 -3.26
N THR A 215 9.73 -4.32 -2.85
CA THR A 215 10.92 -4.67 -3.64
C THR A 215 11.53 -6.00 -3.17
N SER A 216 12.39 -5.98 -2.16
CA SER A 216 13.08 -7.18 -1.64
C SER A 216 12.31 -7.97 -0.59
N THR A 217 11.13 -7.55 -0.18
CA THR A 217 10.36 -8.07 0.96
C THR A 217 11.00 -7.86 2.34
N GLU A 218 12.20 -7.31 2.43
CA GLU A 218 12.92 -7.15 3.71
C GLU A 218 12.21 -6.19 4.66
N THR A 219 11.67 -5.09 4.12
CA THR A 219 10.86 -4.15 4.91
C THR A 219 9.58 -4.81 5.42
N ALA A 220 8.86 -5.52 4.54
CA ALA A 220 7.64 -6.25 4.89
C ALA A 220 7.90 -7.29 5.98
N ARG A 221 9.00 -8.07 5.86
CA ARG A 221 9.42 -9.03 6.88
C ARG A 221 9.72 -8.35 8.21
N ALA A 222 10.54 -7.29 8.20
CA ALA A 222 10.95 -6.62 9.42
C ALA A 222 9.79 -5.95 10.17
N VAL A 223 8.81 -5.39 9.45
CA VAL A 223 7.60 -4.84 10.05
C VAL A 223 6.69 -5.95 10.57
N ALA A 224 6.52 -7.04 9.82
CA ALA A 224 5.73 -8.18 10.28
C ALA A 224 6.36 -8.85 11.51
N ASP A 225 7.69 -9.05 11.53
CA ASP A 225 8.41 -9.60 12.67
C ASP A 225 8.14 -8.79 13.95
N CYS A 226 8.18 -7.46 13.88
CA CYS A 226 7.94 -6.63 15.06
C CYS A 226 6.45 -6.57 15.50
N LEU A 227 5.51 -6.95 14.64
CA LEU A 227 4.08 -7.02 14.96
C LEU A 227 3.64 -8.41 15.44
N CYS A 228 4.34 -9.46 15.04
CA CYS A 228 4.01 -10.86 15.38
C CYS A 228 4.68 -11.35 16.68
N THR A 229 5.38 -10.50 17.43
CA THR A 229 6.11 -10.89 18.64
C THR A 229 5.24 -11.54 19.72
N ASP A 230 3.95 -11.23 19.76
CA ASP A 230 3.02 -11.70 20.80
C ASP A 230 2.10 -12.85 20.33
N ASN A 231 2.45 -13.55 19.25
CA ASN A 231 1.81 -14.77 18.70
C ASN A 231 0.33 -14.71 18.29
N ASN A 232 -0.38 -13.60 18.50
CA ASN A 232 -1.83 -13.53 18.24
C ASN A 232 -2.22 -12.69 17.03
N ALA A 233 -1.29 -11.96 16.41
CA ALA A 233 -1.53 -11.16 15.23
C ALA A 233 -1.16 -11.91 13.94
N SER A 234 -2.09 -11.92 13.01
CA SER A 234 -1.84 -12.39 11.64
C SER A 234 -1.60 -11.17 10.74
N VAL A 235 -0.51 -11.16 9.98
CA VAL A 235 -0.14 -10.01 9.13
C VAL A 235 -0.31 -10.35 7.65
N VAL A 236 -0.98 -9.46 6.91
CA VAL A 236 -0.93 -9.37 5.44
C VAL A 236 -0.21 -8.08 5.05
N VAL A 237 0.34 -8.03 3.85
CA VAL A 237 1.01 -6.82 3.34
C VAL A 237 0.27 -6.35 2.10
N TRP A 238 -0.16 -5.11 2.09
CA TRP A 238 -0.84 -4.47 0.97
C TRP A 238 0.07 -3.46 0.31
N ALA A 239 0.31 -3.58 -0.98
CA ALA A 239 1.12 -2.65 -1.74
C ALA A 239 0.51 -2.39 -3.12
N ILE A 240 0.74 -1.20 -3.68
CA ILE A 240 0.28 -0.88 -5.03
C ILE A 240 0.97 -1.80 -6.04
N ALA A 241 2.29 -1.98 -5.91
CA ALA A 241 3.04 -2.76 -6.89
C ALA A 241 4.10 -3.65 -6.27
N ARG A 242 4.40 -4.75 -6.97
CA ARG A 242 5.49 -5.67 -6.68
C ARG A 242 6.61 -5.50 -7.69
N ALA A 243 7.82 -5.18 -7.25
CA ALA A 243 8.97 -5.16 -8.13
C ALA A 243 9.46 -6.59 -8.42
N ALA A 244 9.66 -6.90 -9.70
CA ALA A 244 10.38 -8.09 -10.10
C ALA A 244 11.85 -7.98 -9.68
N VAL A 245 12.39 -8.98 -9.00
CA VAL A 245 13.82 -8.99 -8.66
C VAL A 245 14.59 -9.48 -9.89
N PRO A 246 15.64 -8.79 -10.36
CA PRO A 246 16.35 -9.15 -11.58
C PRO A 246 16.89 -10.58 -11.65
N HIS A 247 17.08 -11.25 -10.51
CA HIS A 247 17.61 -12.62 -10.42
C HIS A 247 16.54 -13.75 -10.53
N ASP A 248 15.24 -13.42 -10.45
CA ASP A 248 14.18 -14.44 -10.47
C ASP A 248 13.50 -14.59 -11.84
N VAL A 249 13.88 -13.78 -12.84
CA VAL A 249 13.29 -13.80 -14.20
C VAL A 249 14.08 -14.69 -15.16
N ARG A 250 15.23 -15.23 -14.72
CA ARG A 250 16.03 -16.17 -15.54
C ARG A 250 15.96 -17.56 -14.91
N ARG A 251 14.91 -18.30 -15.22
CA ARG A 251 14.89 -19.77 -15.45
C ARG A 251 13.50 -20.22 -15.83
#